data_ea1394a137e6b23b07ed874e9499e54c
#
_entry.id   ea1394a137e6b23b07ed874e9499e54c
#
_cell.length_a   1.000
_cell.length_b   1.000
_cell.length_c   1.000
_cell.angle_alpha   90.00
_cell.angle_beta   90.00
_cell.angle_gamma   90.00
#
_symmetry.space_group_name_H-M   'P 1'
#
loop_
_entity.id
_entity.type
_entity.pdbx_description
1 polymer ?
#
loop_
_entity_poly.entity_id
_entity_poly.type
_entity_poly.pdbx_seq_one_letter_code
_entity_poly.pdbx_strand_id
1 'polypeptide(L)'
;MKWEQLLSSKRNREFGGRSKAADLRSEFEKDYHRIIGSASFRRLQDKTQVFPLDKSDFIRTRLTHSLEVSSFGKSLGQNIGESILAYQKDSDFTPKMKEEICNILQCAGLIHDIGNPPFGHF
;
A
#
# COMPACT_ATOMS: atom_id res chain seq x y z
N MET A 1 13.69 -7.33 17.84
CA MET A 1 12.51 -6.77 17.15
C MET A 1 11.44 -7.83 17.09
N LYS A 2 10.25 -7.48 17.47
CA LYS A 2 9.11 -8.41 17.41
C LYS A 2 8.25 -8.05 16.22
N TRP A 3 8.26 -8.89 15.21
CA TRP A 3 7.51 -8.66 13.99
C TRP A 3 5.99 -8.63 14.23
N GLU A 4 5.51 -9.41 15.20
CA GLU A 4 4.10 -9.42 15.55
C GLU A 4 3.59 -8.05 15.99
N GLN A 5 4.39 -7.31 16.72
CA GLN A 5 4.03 -5.96 17.17
C GLN A 5 4.08 -4.96 16.02
N LEU A 6 5.08 -5.09 15.18
CA LEU A 6 5.26 -4.18 14.04
C LEU A 6 4.16 -4.36 12.99
N LEU A 7 3.75 -5.59 12.77
CA LEU A 7 2.76 -5.93 11.76
C LEU A 7 1.37 -6.14 12.35
N SER A 8 1.05 -5.42 13.43
CA SER A 8 -0.23 -5.55 14.07
C SER A 8 -1.37 -5.10 13.16
N SER A 9 -2.41 -5.91 13.06
CA SER A 9 -3.63 -5.58 12.33
C SER A 9 -4.67 -4.88 13.21
N LYS A 10 -4.29 -4.54 14.44
CA LYS A 10 -5.19 -3.87 15.37
C LYS A 10 -5.59 -2.50 14.85
N ARG A 11 -6.86 -2.19 14.93
CA ARG A 11 -7.42 -0.92 14.47
C ARG A 11 -7.56 0.05 15.62
N ASN A 12 -7.43 1.34 15.32
CA ASN A 12 -7.73 2.38 16.30
C ASN A 12 -9.23 2.46 16.60
N ARG A 13 -10.05 2.07 15.64
CA ARG A 13 -11.49 1.93 15.84
C ARG A 13 -11.85 0.47 15.94
N GLU A 14 -12.62 0.14 16.96
CA GLU A 14 -13.21 -1.17 17.06
C GLU A 14 -14.57 -1.16 16.39
N PHE A 15 -14.75 -2.00 15.39
CA PHE A 15 -16.05 -2.29 14.81
C PHE A 15 -16.53 -3.59 15.43
N GLY A 16 -16.90 -3.52 16.71
CA GLY A 16 -17.30 -4.70 17.44
C GLY A 16 -18.50 -5.40 16.83
N GLY A 17 -18.54 -6.72 16.93
CA GLY A 17 -19.70 -7.52 16.59
C GLY A 17 -19.89 -7.86 15.13
N ARG A 18 -19.03 -7.43 14.23
CA ARG A 18 -19.15 -7.85 12.83
C ARG A 18 -18.66 -9.26 12.64
N SER A 19 -19.42 -10.02 11.90
CA SER A 19 -19.06 -11.38 11.54
C SER A 19 -17.72 -11.41 10.83
N LYS A 20 -16.84 -12.30 11.27
CA LYS A 20 -15.56 -12.56 10.62
C LYS A 20 -15.63 -13.70 9.64
N ALA A 21 -16.82 -14.26 9.46
CA ALA A 21 -16.99 -15.43 8.65
C ALA A 21 -16.72 -15.13 7.18
N ALA A 22 -16.03 -16.02 6.52
CA ALA A 22 -15.88 -16.14 5.09
C ALA A 22 -14.99 -15.13 4.37
N ASP A 23 -14.41 -14.13 5.00
CA ASP A 23 -13.48 -13.24 4.31
C ASP A 23 -12.05 -13.69 4.55
N LEU A 24 -11.42 -14.22 3.50
CA LEU A 24 -10.07 -14.75 3.56
C LEU A 24 -8.98 -13.68 3.39
N ARG A 25 -9.38 -12.44 3.11
CA ARG A 25 -8.42 -11.35 2.94
C ARG A 25 -7.87 -10.93 4.29
N SER A 26 -6.58 -10.62 4.32
CA SER A 26 -5.98 -9.98 5.50
C SER A 26 -6.54 -8.56 5.67
N GLU A 27 -6.37 -7.99 6.87
CA GLU A 27 -6.80 -6.61 7.11
C GLU A 27 -6.08 -5.63 6.18
N PHE A 28 -4.83 -5.90 5.84
CA PHE A 28 -4.06 -5.05 4.94
C PHE A 28 -4.55 -5.15 3.49
N GLU A 29 -5.00 -6.33 3.06
CA GLU A 29 -5.63 -6.49 1.76
C GLU A 29 -6.96 -5.74 1.68
N LYS A 30 -7.74 -5.77 2.76
CA LYS A 30 -8.97 -5.00 2.84
C LYS A 30 -8.68 -3.50 2.73
N ASP A 31 -7.62 -3.04 3.36
CA ASP A 31 -7.19 -1.64 3.26
C ASP A 31 -6.85 -1.26 1.82
N TYR A 32 -6.15 -2.12 1.12
CA TYR A 32 -5.83 -1.91 -0.29
C TYR A 32 -7.11 -1.70 -1.11
N HIS A 33 -8.08 -2.57 -0.94
CA HIS A 33 -9.34 -2.48 -1.67
C HIS A 33 -10.13 -1.21 -1.30
N ARG A 34 -10.11 -0.80 -0.04
CA ARG A 34 -10.75 0.44 0.38
C ARG A 34 -10.09 1.67 -0.22
N ILE A 35 -8.77 1.68 -0.29
CA ILE A 35 -8.02 2.79 -0.87
C ILE A 35 -8.34 2.96 -2.34
N ILE A 36 -8.26 1.89 -3.13
CA ILE A 36 -8.52 2.00 -4.57
C ILE A 36 -9.98 2.34 -4.88
N GLY A 37 -10.88 2.05 -3.97
CA GLY A 37 -12.29 2.41 -4.11
C GLY A 37 -12.63 3.81 -3.62
N SER A 38 -11.69 4.51 -2.99
CA SER A 38 -11.97 5.80 -2.39
C SER A 38 -12.02 6.92 -3.43
N ALA A 39 -12.83 7.94 -3.16
CA ALA A 39 -12.91 9.11 -4.03
C ALA A 39 -11.60 9.89 -4.03
N SER A 40 -10.94 9.97 -2.88
CA SER A 40 -9.65 10.68 -2.77
C SER A 40 -8.59 10.08 -3.68
N PHE A 41 -8.52 8.76 -3.75
CA PHE A 41 -7.57 8.08 -4.64
C PHE A 41 -7.96 8.31 -6.10
N ARG A 42 -9.23 8.17 -6.44
CA ARG A 42 -9.70 8.33 -7.82
C ARG A 42 -9.49 9.73 -8.37
N ARG A 43 -9.55 10.75 -7.51
CA ARG A 43 -9.31 12.13 -7.95
C ARG A 43 -7.88 12.36 -8.44
N LEU A 44 -6.96 11.48 -8.13
CA LEU A 44 -5.58 11.60 -8.61
C LEU A 44 -5.48 11.47 -10.13
N GLN A 45 -6.48 10.86 -10.78
CA GLN A 45 -6.49 10.74 -12.24
C GLN A 45 -6.63 12.09 -12.94
N ASP A 46 -7.23 13.08 -12.28
CA ASP A 46 -7.46 14.41 -12.83
C ASP A 46 -6.26 15.35 -12.63
N LYS A 47 -5.19 14.85 -12.01
CA LYS A 47 -4.02 15.65 -11.67
C LYS A 47 -2.82 15.14 -12.43
N THR A 48 -2.10 16.04 -13.09
CA THR A 48 -0.88 15.67 -13.79
C THR A 48 0.32 15.67 -12.85
N GLN A 49 1.26 14.77 -13.11
CA GLN A 49 2.46 14.67 -12.28
C GLN A 49 3.44 15.79 -12.60
N VAL A 50 3.53 16.22 -13.86
CA VAL A 50 4.50 17.22 -14.31
C VAL A 50 3.75 18.37 -14.99
N PHE A 51 3.88 18.57 -16.27
CA PHE A 51 3.29 19.73 -16.94
C PHE A 51 1.91 19.41 -17.50
N PRO A 52 0.87 20.15 -17.12
CA PRO A 52 -0.48 19.89 -17.61
C PRO A 52 -0.69 20.19 -19.09
N LEU A 53 0.25 20.87 -19.72
CA LEU A 53 0.15 21.24 -21.15
C LEU A 53 0.81 20.25 -22.08
N ASP A 54 1.48 19.26 -21.56
CA ASP A 54 2.11 18.22 -22.37
C ASP A 54 1.03 17.31 -22.96
N LYS A 55 1.02 17.17 -24.29
CA LYS A 55 0.04 16.34 -24.99
C LYS A 55 0.60 14.96 -25.37
N SER A 56 1.74 14.61 -24.85
CA SER A 56 2.36 13.32 -25.09
C SER A 56 1.53 12.18 -24.50
N ASP A 57 1.52 11.03 -25.17
CA ASP A 57 0.91 9.81 -24.64
C ASP A 57 1.62 9.30 -23.37
N PHE A 58 2.76 9.88 -23.07
CA PHE A 58 3.54 9.53 -21.89
C PHE A 58 3.23 10.41 -20.67
N ILE A 59 2.19 11.25 -20.74
CA ILE A 59 1.77 12.03 -19.58
C ILE A 59 1.40 11.08 -18.46
N ARG A 60 2.08 11.27 -17.32
CA ARG A 60 1.80 10.49 -16.12
C ARG A 60 0.88 11.28 -15.22
N THR A 61 -0.28 10.74 -14.92
CA THR A 61 -1.14 11.30 -13.89
C THR A 61 -0.64 10.87 -12.51
N ARG A 62 -1.11 11.55 -11.48
CA ARG A 62 -0.80 11.15 -10.11
C ARG A 62 -1.34 9.77 -9.78
N LEU A 63 -2.47 9.40 -10.39
CA LEU A 63 -3.04 8.07 -10.22
C LEU A 63 -2.08 7.00 -10.75
N THR A 64 -1.61 7.13 -11.98
CA THR A 64 -0.70 6.14 -12.58
C THR A 64 0.62 6.09 -11.84
N HIS A 65 1.15 7.26 -11.42
CA HIS A 65 2.35 7.30 -10.60
C HIS A 65 2.17 6.56 -9.28
N SER A 66 1.05 6.77 -8.61
CA SER A 66 0.78 6.08 -7.34
C SER A 66 0.67 4.57 -7.54
N LEU A 67 0.10 4.11 -8.65
CA LEU A 67 0.05 2.69 -8.98
C LEU A 67 1.46 2.12 -9.22
N GLU A 68 2.33 2.87 -9.89
CA GLU A 68 3.72 2.45 -10.10
C GLU A 68 4.47 2.34 -8.77
N VAL A 69 4.35 3.35 -7.91
CA VAL A 69 4.99 3.35 -6.59
C VAL A 69 4.46 2.19 -5.75
N SER A 70 3.17 1.92 -5.81
CA SER A 70 2.54 0.78 -5.14
C SER A 70 3.14 -0.55 -5.60
N SER A 71 3.32 -0.70 -6.90
CA SER A 71 3.92 -1.91 -7.49
C SER A 71 5.36 -2.10 -7.04
N PHE A 72 6.16 -1.03 -7.06
CA PHE A 72 7.54 -1.09 -6.55
C PHE A 72 7.59 -1.40 -5.07
N GLY A 73 6.69 -0.82 -4.29
CA GLY A 73 6.59 -1.11 -2.87
C GLY A 73 6.33 -2.58 -2.60
N LYS A 74 5.42 -3.17 -3.35
CA LYS A 74 5.14 -4.61 -3.25
C LYS A 74 6.36 -5.45 -3.58
N SER A 75 7.06 -5.11 -4.67
CA SER A 75 8.28 -5.84 -5.08
C SER A 75 9.37 -5.72 -4.02
N LEU A 76 9.55 -4.54 -3.46
CA LEU A 76 10.51 -4.32 -2.38
C LEU A 76 10.16 -5.18 -1.17
N GLY A 77 8.87 -5.23 -0.81
CA GLY A 77 8.40 -6.08 0.29
C GLY A 77 8.69 -7.56 0.04
N GLN A 78 8.53 -8.03 -1.19
CA GLN A 78 8.85 -9.41 -1.54
C GLN A 78 10.33 -9.69 -1.37
N ASN A 79 11.20 -8.80 -1.83
CA ASN A 79 12.64 -8.97 -1.70
C ASN A 79 13.09 -8.94 -0.24
N ILE A 80 12.58 -7.99 0.52
CA ILE A 80 12.91 -7.89 1.95
C ILE A 80 12.42 -9.12 2.70
N GLY A 81 11.18 -9.53 2.45
CA GLY A 81 10.60 -10.70 3.12
C GLY A 81 11.34 -11.98 2.81
N GLU A 82 11.74 -12.18 1.56
CA GLU A 82 12.54 -13.33 1.19
C GLU A 82 13.90 -13.32 1.87
N SER A 83 14.54 -12.15 1.95
CA SER A 83 15.82 -12.02 2.63
C SER A 83 15.72 -12.34 4.11
N ILE A 84 14.65 -11.87 4.77
CA ILE A 84 14.44 -12.17 6.18
C ILE A 84 14.23 -13.66 6.39
N LEU A 85 13.42 -14.30 5.55
CA LEU A 85 13.16 -15.73 5.64
C LEU A 85 14.41 -16.56 5.39
N ALA A 86 15.27 -16.12 4.47
CA ALA A 86 16.47 -16.88 4.11
C ALA A 86 17.61 -16.72 5.11
N TYR A 87 17.79 -15.53 5.68
CA TYR A 87 18.98 -15.20 6.45
C TYR A 87 18.72 -14.91 7.92
N GLN A 88 17.46 -14.86 8.31
CA GLN A 88 17.15 -14.52 9.70
C GLN A 88 17.54 -15.63 10.66
N LYS A 89 17.86 -15.21 11.87
CA LYS A 89 18.06 -16.11 12.99
C LYS A 89 16.83 -16.19 13.89
N ASP A 90 15.85 -15.32 13.65
CA ASP A 90 14.62 -15.29 14.42
C ASP A 90 13.55 -16.14 13.74
N SER A 91 12.96 -17.06 14.48
CA SER A 91 11.90 -17.92 13.99
C SER A 91 10.53 -17.22 13.95
N ASP A 92 10.47 -15.96 14.37
CA ASP A 92 9.23 -15.21 14.48
C ASP A 92 8.66 -14.79 13.13
N PHE A 93 9.50 -14.64 12.13
CA PHE A 93 9.07 -14.14 10.84
C PHE A 93 8.52 -15.28 9.98
N THR A 94 7.26 -15.17 9.58
CA THR A 94 6.55 -16.21 8.83
C THR A 94 6.31 -15.77 7.39
N PRO A 95 6.04 -16.72 6.47
CA PRO A 95 5.63 -16.35 5.10
C PRO A 95 4.39 -15.46 5.06
N LYS A 96 3.47 -15.61 6.00
CA LYS A 96 2.31 -14.73 6.12
C LYS A 96 2.73 -13.29 6.41
N MET A 97 3.72 -13.11 7.26
CA MET A 97 4.26 -11.78 7.56
C MET A 97 4.91 -11.13 6.33
N LYS A 98 5.55 -11.93 5.49
CA LYS A 98 6.07 -11.44 4.20
C LYS A 98 4.95 -10.87 3.34
N GLU A 99 3.83 -11.57 3.23
CA GLU A 99 2.67 -11.07 2.48
C GLU A 99 2.12 -9.78 3.09
N GLU A 100 2.07 -9.71 4.40
CA GLU A 100 1.60 -8.50 5.10
C GLU A 100 2.50 -7.30 4.82
N ILE A 101 3.82 -7.50 4.80
CA ILE A 101 4.77 -6.43 4.44
C ILE A 101 4.50 -5.96 3.01
N CYS A 102 4.30 -6.89 2.08
CA CYS A 102 4.00 -6.55 0.69
C CYS A 102 2.73 -5.70 0.60
N ASN A 103 1.68 -6.09 1.32
CA ASN A 103 0.42 -5.36 1.31
C ASN A 103 0.54 -3.98 1.94
N ILE A 104 1.29 -3.86 3.04
CA ILE A 104 1.52 -2.58 3.70
C ILE A 104 2.26 -1.62 2.77
N LEU A 105 3.34 -2.08 2.14
CA LEU A 105 4.12 -1.23 1.24
C LEU A 105 3.33 -0.87 -0.01
N GLN A 106 2.51 -1.78 -0.50
CA GLN A 106 1.61 -1.53 -1.61
C GLN A 106 0.61 -0.42 -1.25
N CYS A 107 -0.01 -0.50 -0.08
CA CYS A 107 -0.93 0.53 0.40
C CYS A 107 -0.23 1.87 0.61
N ALA A 108 0.96 1.85 1.19
CA ALA A 108 1.73 3.07 1.41
C ALA A 108 2.02 3.79 0.10
N GLY A 109 2.37 3.03 -0.95
CA GLY A 109 2.58 3.60 -2.27
C GLY A 109 1.32 4.24 -2.84
N LEU A 110 0.16 3.62 -2.64
CA LEU A 110 -1.11 4.15 -3.12
C LEU A 110 -1.47 5.48 -2.48
N ILE A 111 -1.25 5.61 -1.18
CA ILE A 111 -1.74 6.77 -0.42
C ILE A 111 -0.72 7.90 -0.30
N HIS A 112 0.51 7.68 -0.74
CA HIS A 112 1.58 8.66 -0.48
C HIS A 112 1.31 10.05 -1.06
N ASP A 113 0.54 10.12 -2.15
CA ASP A 113 0.29 11.38 -2.83
C ASP A 113 -1.10 11.96 -2.56
N ILE A 114 -1.93 11.27 -1.78
CA ILE A 114 -3.25 11.77 -1.42
C ILE A 114 -3.10 12.97 -0.50
N GLY A 115 -3.75 14.08 -0.86
CA GLY A 115 -3.72 15.30 -0.09
C GLY A 115 -2.59 16.26 -0.42
N ASN A 116 -1.68 15.88 -1.30
CA ASN A 116 -0.63 16.79 -1.74
C ASN A 116 -1.19 17.91 -2.63
N PRO A 117 -0.57 19.11 -2.60
CA PRO A 117 -1.00 20.21 -3.47
C PRO A 117 -0.93 19.84 -4.96
N PRO A 118 -1.69 20.53 -5.81
CA PRO A 118 -1.78 20.19 -7.24
C PRO A 118 -0.44 20.20 -7.97
N PHE A 119 0.52 21.00 -7.52
CA PHE A 119 1.79 21.15 -8.22
C PHE A 119 2.94 20.44 -7.52
N GLY A 120 2.62 19.45 -6.70
CA GLY A 120 3.61 18.52 -6.22
C GLY A 120 4.09 18.71 -4.81
N HIS A 121 5.21 18.12 -4.57
CA HIS A 121 5.82 18.08 -3.24
C HIS A 121 6.60 19.36 -2.96
N PHE A 122 6.57 19.76 -1.72
CA PHE A 122 7.40 20.85 -1.24
C PHE A 122 8.65 20.33 -0.56
#